data_27af3998ee3a55bcd1b062eb3744ca5b
#
_entry.id   27af3998ee3a55bcd1b062eb3744ca5b
#
_cell.length_a   1.000
_cell.length_b   1.000
_cell.length_c   1.000
_cell.angle_alpha   90.00
_cell.angle_beta   90.00
_cell.angle_gamma   90.00
#
_symmetry.space_group_name_H-M   'P 1'
#
loop_
_entity.id
_entity.type
_entity.pdbx_description
1 polymer ?
#
loop_
_entity_poly.entity_id
_entity_poly.type
_entity_poly.pdbx_seq_one_letter_code
_entity_poly.pdbx_strand_id
1 'polypeptide(L)'
;MKKSVLFVLFALISVAGFSQITGWNAKVGMNISNYTGDTDMNAKIGFKLGGGFEYAFTDTWSLQPSLFLTSKGAKKDGNSINAMYLELPVMAAARFNVADNTNLVVNAGPYFACGIAGKTKFDLGNDTERKVDTFGDDALKRFDAGLGVGVALEFGKIIAGLEGQFGLVDVQKVGNPKNMNFSIVVGYKF
;
A
#
# COMPACT_ATOMS: atom_id res chain seq x y z
N MET A 1 -0.96 19.38 9.58
CA MET A 1 -0.66 18.07 9.02
C MET A 1 0.02 17.11 10.00
N LYS A 2 1.09 17.49 10.75
CA LYS A 2 1.72 16.58 11.75
C LYS A 2 0.78 16.12 12.88
N LYS A 3 -0.15 16.97 13.31
CA LYS A 3 -1.11 16.66 14.38
C LYS A 3 -2.18 15.64 13.96
N SER A 4 -2.62 15.67 12.69
CA SER A 4 -3.63 14.73 12.16
C SER A 4 -3.10 13.32 12.00
N VAL A 5 -1.83 13.17 11.60
CA VAL A 5 -1.16 11.85 11.52
C VAL A 5 -0.99 11.24 12.91
N LEU A 6 -0.65 12.07 13.89
CA LEU A 6 -0.53 11.65 15.30
C LEU A 6 -1.88 11.19 15.87
N PHE A 7 -2.97 11.88 15.51
CA PHE A 7 -4.33 11.53 15.96
C PHE A 7 -4.79 10.19 15.39
N VAL A 8 -4.48 9.91 14.11
CA VAL A 8 -4.78 8.62 13.46
C VAL A 8 -3.95 7.49 14.08
N LEU A 9 -2.68 7.73 14.39
CA LEU A 9 -1.83 6.76 15.10
C LEU A 9 -2.38 6.48 16.52
N PHE A 10 -2.81 7.51 17.25
CA PHE A 10 -3.40 7.34 18.58
C PHE A 10 -4.75 6.61 18.53
N ALA A 11 -5.58 6.85 17.52
CA ALA A 11 -6.84 6.14 17.32
C ALA A 11 -6.61 4.64 17.05
N LEU A 12 -5.56 4.30 16.28
CA LEU A 12 -5.18 2.91 16.03
C LEU A 12 -4.67 2.20 17.30
N ILE A 13 -3.90 2.91 18.13
CA ILE A 13 -3.39 2.37 19.40
C ILE A 13 -4.53 2.16 20.42
N SER A 14 -5.54 3.05 20.43
CA SER A 14 -6.67 2.92 21.34
C SER A 14 -7.61 1.75 20.99
N VAL A 15 -7.70 1.38 19.70
CA VAL A 15 -8.44 0.18 19.28
C VAL A 15 -7.71 -1.11 19.69
N ALA A 16 -6.39 -1.07 19.84
CA ALA A 16 -5.57 -2.21 20.29
C ALA A 16 -5.81 -2.64 21.75
N GLY A 17 -6.53 -1.83 22.53
CA GLY A 17 -6.82 -2.10 23.95
C GLY A 17 -7.97 -3.08 24.21
N PHE A 18 -8.69 -3.55 23.20
CA PHE A 18 -9.79 -4.49 23.36
C PHE A 18 -9.38 -5.93 23.05
N SER A 19 -9.84 -6.86 23.88
CA SER A 19 -9.42 -8.27 23.98
C SER A 19 -9.76 -9.18 22.78
N GLN A 20 -9.96 -8.64 21.57
CA GLN A 20 -10.33 -9.39 20.36
C GLN A 20 -9.29 -9.31 19.25
N ILE A 21 -8.05 -8.89 19.56
CA ILE A 21 -6.95 -8.99 18.60
C ILE A 21 -6.60 -10.47 18.48
N THR A 22 -6.90 -11.06 17.32
CA THR A 22 -6.66 -12.49 17.06
C THR A 22 -5.26 -12.79 16.54
N GLY A 23 -4.49 -11.78 16.20
CA GLY A 23 -3.09 -11.97 15.81
C GLY A 23 -2.45 -10.72 15.21
N TRP A 24 -1.16 -10.59 15.41
CA TRP A 24 -0.30 -9.65 14.71
C TRP A 24 0.28 -10.32 13.48
N ASN A 25 0.58 -9.54 12.46
CA ASN A 25 1.25 -10.05 11.28
C ASN A 25 2.29 -9.05 10.77
N ALA A 26 3.31 -9.58 10.13
CA ALA A 26 4.27 -8.81 9.34
C ALA A 26 4.23 -9.32 7.91
N LYS A 27 4.30 -8.40 6.95
CA LYS A 27 4.27 -8.71 5.53
C LYS A 27 5.37 -7.97 4.78
N VAL A 28 5.94 -8.65 3.79
CA VAL A 28 6.84 -8.06 2.79
C VAL A 28 6.31 -8.43 1.41
N GLY A 29 6.49 -7.54 0.45
CA GLY A 29 5.99 -7.77 -0.90
C GLY A 29 6.75 -6.99 -1.97
N MET A 30 6.51 -7.42 -3.20
CA MET A 30 6.95 -6.74 -4.41
C MET A 30 5.74 -6.05 -5.04
N ASN A 31 5.91 -4.80 -5.41
CA ASN A 31 4.90 -3.99 -6.06
C ASN A 31 5.18 -3.87 -7.56
N ILE A 32 4.12 -3.84 -8.35
CA ILE A 32 4.10 -3.39 -9.72
C ILE A 32 3.13 -2.22 -9.77
N SER A 33 3.65 -1.01 -9.88
CA SER A 33 2.87 0.22 -9.80
C SER A 33 2.92 1.03 -11.09
N ASN A 34 1.84 1.74 -11.37
CA ASN A 34 1.72 2.68 -12.47
C ASN A 34 0.75 3.80 -12.08
N TYR A 35 0.56 4.75 -12.98
CA TYR A 35 -0.49 5.76 -12.89
C TYR A 35 -1.59 5.46 -13.90
N THR A 36 -2.85 5.67 -13.50
CA THR A 36 -4.02 5.67 -14.39
C THR A 36 -4.31 7.09 -14.88
N GLY A 37 -5.06 7.23 -15.98
CA GLY A 37 -5.37 8.51 -16.62
C GLY A 37 -4.57 8.67 -17.93
N ASP A 38 -4.59 9.88 -18.51
CA ASP A 38 -3.88 10.20 -19.75
C ASP A 38 -2.35 10.29 -19.54
N THR A 39 -1.76 9.23 -18.99
CA THR A 39 -0.32 9.13 -18.78
C THR A 39 0.24 7.95 -19.55
N ASP A 40 1.11 8.25 -20.48
CA ASP A 40 1.80 7.28 -21.33
C ASP A 40 3.07 6.75 -20.59
N MET A 41 2.86 6.20 -19.38
CA MET A 41 3.93 5.73 -18.52
C MET A 41 3.90 4.20 -18.37
N ASN A 42 5.07 3.60 -18.19
CA ASN A 42 5.24 2.17 -17.98
C ASN A 42 5.26 1.83 -16.49
N ALA A 43 4.81 0.63 -16.19
CA ALA A 43 4.82 0.11 -14.83
C ALA A 43 6.25 0.03 -14.25
N LYS A 44 6.34 0.22 -12.93
CA LYS A 44 7.58 0.16 -12.18
C LYS A 44 7.49 -0.84 -11.04
N ILE A 45 8.58 -1.58 -10.86
CA ILE A 45 8.73 -2.48 -9.71
C ILE A 45 9.15 -1.66 -8.49
N GLY A 46 8.51 -1.93 -7.38
CA GLY A 46 8.77 -1.38 -6.07
C GLY A 46 8.69 -2.45 -4.99
N PHE A 47 8.68 -2.04 -3.73
CA PHE A 47 8.56 -2.93 -2.58
C PHE A 47 7.49 -2.44 -1.60
N LYS A 48 7.05 -3.34 -0.74
CA LYS A 48 6.12 -3.11 0.35
C LYS A 48 6.61 -3.88 1.58
N LEU A 49 6.69 -3.21 2.72
CA LEU A 49 7.13 -3.80 4.00
C LEU A 49 6.31 -3.19 5.13
N GLY A 50 5.81 -4.02 6.01
CA GLY A 50 5.05 -3.53 7.16
C GLY A 50 4.38 -4.64 7.93
N GLY A 51 3.38 -4.26 8.73
CA GLY A 51 2.61 -5.19 9.52
C GLY A 51 1.30 -4.60 9.98
N GLY A 52 0.51 -5.42 10.61
CA GLY A 52 -0.78 -5.04 11.13
C GLY A 52 -1.29 -6.02 12.15
N PHE A 53 -2.54 -5.86 12.49
CA PHE A 53 -3.23 -6.78 13.35
C PHE A 53 -4.61 -7.12 12.79
N GLU A 54 -5.17 -8.19 13.29
CA GLU A 54 -6.50 -8.66 12.93
C GLU A 54 -7.43 -8.54 14.13
N TYR A 55 -8.55 -7.88 13.89
CA TYR A 55 -9.65 -7.79 14.83
C TYR A 55 -10.83 -8.62 14.30
N ALA A 56 -11.06 -9.79 14.86
CA ALA A 56 -12.15 -10.68 14.45
C ALA A 56 -13.46 -10.28 15.13
N PHE A 57 -14.51 -10.11 14.32
CA PHE A 57 -15.87 -9.91 14.79
C PHE A 57 -16.62 -11.26 14.92
N THR A 58 -16.31 -12.17 14.00
CA THR A 58 -16.83 -13.53 13.94
C THR A 58 -15.72 -14.46 13.47
N ASP A 59 -15.97 -15.75 13.40
CA ASP A 59 -15.03 -16.75 12.85
C ASP A 59 -14.69 -16.50 11.37
N THR A 60 -15.60 -15.83 10.65
CA THR A 60 -15.46 -15.53 9.22
C THR A 60 -14.98 -14.11 8.96
N TRP A 61 -15.49 -13.11 9.71
CA TRP A 61 -15.31 -11.71 9.41
C TRP A 61 -14.34 -11.03 10.37
N SER A 62 -13.41 -10.28 9.81
CA SER A 62 -12.43 -9.50 10.57
C SER A 62 -12.13 -8.15 9.93
N LEU A 63 -11.55 -7.27 10.70
CA LEU A 63 -10.94 -6.02 10.24
C LEU A 63 -9.41 -6.14 10.37
N GLN A 64 -8.70 -5.75 9.32
CA GLN A 64 -7.24 -5.86 9.24
C GLN A 64 -6.61 -4.49 8.96
N PRO A 65 -6.47 -3.61 9.97
CA PRO A 65 -5.67 -2.42 9.82
C PRO A 65 -4.18 -2.79 9.80
N SER A 66 -3.43 -2.12 8.91
CA SER A 66 -2.01 -2.37 8.74
C SER A 66 -1.27 -1.06 8.47
N LEU A 67 0.03 -1.06 8.68
CA LEU A 67 0.90 0.06 8.35
C LEU A 67 2.05 -0.45 7.49
N PHE A 68 2.22 0.14 6.31
CA PHE A 68 3.25 -0.24 5.35
C PHE A 68 4.12 0.93 4.95
N LEU A 69 5.39 0.66 4.81
CA LEU A 69 6.29 1.45 3.98
C LEU A 69 6.23 0.86 2.57
N THR A 70 5.83 1.65 1.58
CA THR A 70 5.67 1.17 0.21
C THR A 70 6.34 2.10 -0.79
N SER A 71 7.01 1.53 -1.78
CA SER A 71 7.60 2.25 -2.89
C SER A 71 6.72 2.06 -4.12
N LYS A 72 6.22 3.16 -4.67
CA LYS A 72 5.40 3.22 -5.89
C LYS A 72 6.06 4.13 -6.92
N GLY A 73 5.60 4.08 -8.16
CA GLY A 73 6.07 4.99 -9.20
C GLY A 73 5.78 4.47 -10.60
N ALA A 74 6.37 5.14 -11.59
CA ALA A 74 6.30 4.78 -13.00
C ALA A 74 7.59 5.18 -13.71
N LYS A 75 7.77 4.71 -14.93
CA LYS A 75 8.94 5.03 -15.76
C LYS A 75 8.52 5.28 -17.20
N LYS A 76 9.26 6.15 -17.92
CA LYS A 76 9.11 6.38 -19.36
C LYS A 76 10.40 6.94 -19.93
N ASP A 77 10.89 6.35 -21.02
CA ASP A 77 11.99 6.89 -21.86
C ASP A 77 13.20 7.38 -21.04
N GLY A 78 13.76 6.51 -20.17
CA GLY A 78 14.85 6.86 -19.27
C GLY A 78 14.43 7.62 -18.00
N ASN A 79 13.29 8.29 -18.00
CA ASN A 79 12.75 8.98 -16.84
C ASN A 79 12.11 8.00 -15.85
N SER A 80 12.27 8.26 -14.55
CA SER A 80 11.75 7.37 -13.51
C SER A 80 11.27 8.16 -12.30
N ILE A 81 10.01 7.95 -11.93
CA ILE A 81 9.42 8.47 -10.70
C ILE A 81 9.53 7.41 -9.62
N ASN A 82 10.11 7.75 -8.50
CA ASN A 82 10.10 6.96 -7.26
C ASN A 82 9.41 7.75 -6.18
N ALA A 83 8.38 7.18 -5.60
CA ALA A 83 7.63 7.75 -4.50
C ALA A 83 7.54 6.74 -3.35
N MET A 84 8.01 7.11 -2.18
CA MET A 84 7.86 6.32 -0.95
C MET A 84 6.69 6.86 -0.14
N TYR A 85 5.82 5.96 0.24
CA TYR A 85 4.62 6.26 1.04
C TYR A 85 4.62 5.50 2.35
N LEU A 86 4.17 6.16 3.40
CA LEU A 86 3.64 5.51 4.58
C LEU A 86 2.14 5.27 4.32
N GLU A 87 1.72 4.02 4.28
CA GLU A 87 0.39 3.60 3.84
C GLU A 87 -0.35 2.87 4.95
N LEU A 88 -1.60 3.24 5.15
CA LEU A 88 -2.53 2.71 6.14
C LEU A 88 -3.74 2.12 5.42
N PRO A 89 -3.73 0.85 5.01
CA PRO A 89 -4.94 0.14 4.60
C PRO A 89 -5.75 -0.31 5.83
N VAL A 90 -7.06 -0.25 5.71
CA VAL A 90 -8.02 -0.77 6.68
C VAL A 90 -8.96 -1.71 5.93
N MET A 91 -8.66 -3.00 5.96
CA MET A 91 -9.31 -4.00 5.13
C MET A 91 -10.34 -4.79 5.94
N ALA A 92 -11.58 -4.86 5.45
CA ALA A 92 -12.53 -5.89 5.87
C ALA A 92 -12.15 -7.21 5.19
N ALA A 93 -12.05 -8.28 5.96
CA ALA A 93 -11.63 -9.58 5.47
C ALA A 93 -12.66 -10.65 5.80
N ALA A 94 -12.86 -11.56 4.85
CA ALA A 94 -13.61 -12.78 5.01
C ALA A 94 -12.65 -13.98 4.89
N ARG A 95 -12.69 -14.87 5.91
CA ARG A 95 -11.86 -16.08 6.00
C ARG A 95 -12.69 -17.33 5.77
N PHE A 96 -12.21 -18.20 4.89
CA PHE A 96 -12.81 -19.48 4.57
C PHE A 96 -11.79 -20.59 4.79
N ASN A 97 -12.12 -21.57 5.62
CA ASN A 97 -11.30 -22.77 5.75
C ASN A 97 -11.47 -23.62 4.47
N VAL A 98 -10.37 -23.88 3.77
CA VAL A 98 -10.36 -24.62 2.48
C VAL A 98 -9.69 -25.99 2.58
N ALA A 99 -8.81 -26.17 3.58
CA ALA A 99 -8.17 -27.43 3.90
C ALA A 99 -7.65 -27.40 5.35
N ASP A 100 -7.18 -28.54 5.85
CA ASP A 100 -6.56 -28.60 7.15
C ASP A 100 -5.43 -27.56 7.26
N ASN A 101 -5.50 -26.71 8.30
CA ASN A 101 -4.54 -25.64 8.57
C ASN A 101 -4.36 -24.60 7.42
N THR A 102 -5.33 -24.52 6.49
CA THR A 102 -5.28 -23.66 5.32
C THR A 102 -6.55 -22.83 5.20
N ASN A 103 -6.41 -21.51 5.19
CA ASN A 103 -7.53 -20.60 4.99
C ASN A 103 -7.32 -19.75 3.73
N LEU A 104 -8.40 -19.58 2.98
CA LEU A 104 -8.51 -18.56 1.96
C LEU A 104 -9.06 -17.28 2.60
N VAL A 105 -8.35 -16.18 2.45
CA VAL A 105 -8.76 -14.87 2.96
C VAL A 105 -8.97 -13.93 1.79
N VAL A 106 -10.18 -13.39 1.67
CA VAL A 106 -10.50 -12.33 0.70
C VAL A 106 -10.72 -11.04 1.48
N ASN A 107 -10.11 -9.96 1.05
CA ASN A 107 -10.25 -8.70 1.74
C ASN A 107 -10.47 -7.52 0.79
N ALA A 108 -11.14 -6.49 1.28
CA ALA A 108 -11.35 -5.22 0.58
C ALA A 108 -11.51 -4.09 1.58
N GLY A 109 -11.09 -2.88 1.19
CA GLY A 109 -11.23 -1.72 2.05
C GLY A 109 -10.50 -0.49 1.55
N PRO A 110 -10.65 0.65 2.23
CA PRO A 110 -9.92 1.86 1.92
C PRO A 110 -8.44 1.76 2.32
N TYR A 111 -7.60 2.51 1.61
CA TYR A 111 -6.25 2.84 2.05
C TYR A 111 -6.05 4.34 2.05
N PHE A 112 -5.18 4.79 2.93
CA PHE A 112 -4.70 6.17 3.01
C PHE A 112 -3.17 6.14 2.99
N ALA A 113 -2.55 7.05 2.26
CA ALA A 113 -1.10 7.09 2.17
C ALA A 113 -0.57 8.51 2.22
N CYS A 114 0.62 8.66 2.80
CA CYS A 114 1.35 9.91 2.85
C CYS A 114 2.73 9.74 2.24
N GLY A 115 3.04 10.50 1.20
CA GLY A 115 4.35 10.53 0.56
C GLY A 115 5.40 11.11 1.50
N ILE A 116 6.37 10.31 1.89
CA ILE A 116 7.40 10.68 2.88
C ILE A 116 8.74 11.03 2.23
N ALA A 117 9.09 10.35 1.12
CA ALA A 117 10.34 10.56 0.38
C ALA A 117 10.18 10.11 -1.07
N GLY A 118 11.06 10.56 -1.95
CA GLY A 118 11.09 10.13 -3.34
C GLY A 118 12.00 10.98 -4.19
N LYS A 119 12.49 10.41 -5.29
CA LYS A 119 13.31 11.10 -6.29
C LYS A 119 12.76 10.81 -7.68
N THR A 120 12.55 11.85 -8.44
CA THR A 120 12.26 11.77 -9.88
C THR A 120 13.55 11.99 -10.64
N LYS A 121 13.88 11.05 -11.51
CA LYS A 121 15.04 11.11 -12.38
C LYS A 121 14.60 11.50 -13.78
N PHE A 122 15.29 12.45 -14.36
CA PHE A 122 15.18 12.87 -15.75
C PHE A 122 16.49 12.50 -16.46
N ASP A 123 16.38 11.72 -17.52
CA ASP A 123 17.49 11.45 -18.43
C ASP A 123 17.58 12.63 -19.43
N LEU A 124 18.71 13.34 -19.40
CA LEU A 124 18.99 14.48 -20.27
C LEU A 124 19.82 14.08 -21.49
N GLY A 125 20.12 12.78 -21.67
CA GLY A 125 21.05 12.30 -22.65
C GLY A 125 22.53 12.52 -22.25
N ASN A 126 23.46 11.97 -23.03
CA ASN A 126 24.91 12.07 -22.78
C ASN A 126 25.33 11.66 -21.36
N ASP A 127 24.77 10.58 -20.81
CA ASP A 127 25.02 10.09 -19.46
C ASP A 127 24.76 11.11 -18.33
N THR A 128 23.93 12.15 -18.60
CA THR A 128 23.59 13.16 -17.62
C THR A 128 22.19 12.90 -17.04
N GLU A 129 22.12 12.58 -15.75
CA GLU A 129 20.88 12.45 -15.00
C GLU A 129 20.62 13.69 -14.12
N ARG A 130 19.42 14.24 -14.16
CA ARG A 130 18.92 15.21 -13.20
C ARG A 130 17.97 14.54 -12.23
N LYS A 131 18.21 14.71 -10.92
CA LYS A 131 17.36 14.18 -9.84
C LYS A 131 16.71 15.35 -9.11
N VAL A 132 15.38 15.29 -8.99
CA VAL A 132 14.59 16.26 -8.22
C VAL A 132 13.73 15.51 -7.20
N ASP A 133 13.27 16.21 -6.16
CA ASP A 133 12.36 15.62 -5.20
C ASP A 133 11.02 15.30 -5.86
N THR A 134 10.48 14.10 -5.58
CA THR A 134 9.21 13.63 -6.15
C THR A 134 8.02 14.37 -5.57
N PHE A 135 8.13 14.86 -4.33
CA PHE A 135 7.07 15.58 -3.63
C PHE A 135 7.42 17.05 -3.44
N GLY A 136 6.56 17.96 -3.89
CA GLY A 136 6.78 19.40 -3.80
C GLY A 136 5.61 20.20 -4.36
N ASP A 137 5.75 21.50 -4.46
CA ASP A 137 4.68 22.41 -4.90
C ASP A 137 4.29 22.20 -6.38
N ASP A 138 5.26 21.88 -7.23
CA ASP A 138 5.08 21.59 -8.67
C ASP A 138 5.31 20.10 -9.01
N ALA A 139 5.25 19.22 -8.02
CA ALA A 139 5.52 17.79 -8.13
C ALA A 139 4.31 16.95 -7.67
N LEU A 140 4.54 15.70 -7.27
CA LEU A 140 3.47 14.85 -6.75
C LEU A 140 2.94 15.39 -5.42
N LYS A 141 1.62 15.31 -5.26
CA LYS A 141 0.96 15.52 -3.97
C LYS A 141 1.38 14.41 -3.01
N ARG A 142 1.56 14.75 -1.73
CA ARG A 142 1.94 13.76 -0.71
C ARG A 142 0.80 12.84 -0.30
N PHE A 143 -0.45 13.34 -0.35
CA PHE A 143 -1.62 12.57 0.05
C PHE A 143 -2.12 11.72 -1.10
N ASP A 144 -2.37 10.44 -0.81
CA ASP A 144 -3.02 9.47 -1.69
C ASP A 144 -4.06 8.68 -0.89
N ALA A 145 -5.17 8.33 -1.52
CA ALA A 145 -6.21 7.50 -0.94
C ALA A 145 -6.95 6.75 -2.04
N GLY A 146 -7.45 5.57 -1.71
CA GLY A 146 -8.14 4.74 -2.66
C GLY A 146 -8.76 3.50 -2.03
N LEU A 147 -9.06 2.54 -2.89
CA LEU A 147 -9.60 1.24 -2.52
C LEU A 147 -8.57 0.15 -2.81
N GLY A 148 -8.48 -0.79 -1.88
CA GLY A 148 -7.70 -2.00 -2.01
C GLY A 148 -8.59 -3.24 -2.03
N VAL A 149 -8.15 -4.26 -2.74
CA VAL A 149 -8.70 -5.61 -2.72
C VAL A 149 -7.55 -6.60 -2.63
N GLY A 150 -7.79 -7.75 -2.01
CA GLY A 150 -6.75 -8.77 -1.92
C GLY A 150 -7.33 -10.16 -1.73
N VAL A 151 -6.50 -11.12 -2.10
CA VAL A 151 -6.72 -12.54 -1.82
C VAL A 151 -5.44 -13.14 -1.27
N ALA A 152 -5.54 -13.93 -0.21
CA ALA A 152 -4.40 -14.57 0.40
C ALA A 152 -4.74 -15.99 0.83
N LEU A 153 -3.74 -16.85 0.80
CA LEU A 153 -3.73 -18.13 1.47
C LEU A 153 -2.95 -17.99 2.79
N GLU A 154 -3.58 -18.37 3.87
CA GLU A 154 -2.95 -18.54 5.17
C GLU A 154 -2.71 -20.02 5.40
N PHE A 155 -1.45 -20.41 5.42
CA PHE A 155 -1.02 -21.78 5.71
C PHE A 155 -0.34 -21.82 7.09
N GLY A 156 -1.10 -22.22 8.09
CA GLY A 156 -0.66 -22.06 9.49
C GLY A 156 -0.39 -20.59 9.81
N LYS A 157 0.88 -20.28 10.03
CA LYS A 157 1.35 -18.92 10.31
C LYS A 157 1.89 -18.17 9.10
N ILE A 158 2.00 -18.82 7.95
CA ILE A 158 2.51 -18.22 6.72
C ILE A 158 1.34 -17.65 5.92
N ILE A 159 1.54 -16.44 5.40
CA ILE A 159 0.60 -15.73 4.53
C ILE A 159 1.24 -15.59 3.16
N ALA A 160 0.53 -15.94 2.09
CA ALA A 160 0.93 -15.66 0.73
C ALA A 160 -0.28 -15.05 -0.01
N GLY A 161 -0.12 -13.89 -0.63
CA GLY A 161 -1.26 -13.19 -1.20
C GLY A 161 -0.94 -12.27 -2.36
N LEU A 162 -2.02 -11.87 -3.03
CA LEU A 162 -2.05 -10.87 -4.08
C LEU A 162 -2.94 -9.72 -3.63
N GLU A 163 -2.46 -8.50 -3.83
CA GLU A 163 -3.20 -7.29 -3.48
C GLU A 163 -3.23 -6.35 -4.68
N GLY A 164 -4.39 -5.72 -4.91
CA GLY A 164 -4.59 -4.65 -5.89
C GLY A 164 -5.05 -3.38 -5.18
N GLN A 165 -4.53 -2.23 -5.59
CA GLN A 165 -4.90 -0.92 -5.05
C GLN A 165 -5.18 0.04 -6.18
N PHE A 166 -6.28 0.78 -6.06
CA PHE A 166 -6.76 1.75 -7.05
C PHE A 166 -6.98 3.09 -6.37
N GLY A 167 -6.14 4.06 -6.72
CA GLY A 167 -6.23 5.43 -6.22
C GLY A 167 -7.52 6.11 -6.68
N LEU A 168 -8.12 6.87 -5.79
CA LEU A 168 -9.29 7.71 -6.06
C LEU A 168 -8.92 9.20 -6.09
N VAL A 169 -7.77 9.54 -5.53
CA VAL A 169 -7.27 10.92 -5.45
C VAL A 169 -6.23 11.15 -6.53
N ASP A 170 -6.31 12.31 -7.19
CA ASP A 170 -5.32 12.72 -8.16
C ASP A 170 -3.99 13.06 -7.47
N VAL A 171 -2.92 12.39 -7.88
CA VAL A 171 -1.58 12.58 -7.31
C VAL A 171 -0.79 13.72 -7.96
N GLN A 172 -1.31 14.31 -9.05
CA GLN A 172 -0.77 15.53 -9.68
C GLN A 172 -1.88 16.53 -9.96
N LYS A 173 -1.47 17.78 -10.27
CA LYS A 173 -2.40 18.86 -10.63
C LYS A 173 -2.78 18.83 -12.11
N VAL A 174 -1.97 18.21 -12.97
CA VAL A 174 -2.13 18.15 -14.43
C VAL A 174 -2.34 16.69 -14.83
N GLY A 175 -3.32 16.45 -15.72
CA GLY A 175 -3.61 15.10 -16.24
C GLY A 175 -4.37 14.18 -15.27
N ASN A 176 -4.63 14.62 -14.05
CA ASN A 176 -5.39 13.88 -13.01
C ASN A 176 -4.96 12.40 -12.85
N PRO A 177 -3.64 12.09 -12.82
CA PRO A 177 -3.20 10.72 -12.66
C PRO A 177 -3.51 10.22 -11.25
N LYS A 178 -3.90 8.95 -11.16
CA LYS A 178 -4.15 8.24 -9.91
C LYS A 178 -3.21 7.06 -9.78
N ASN A 179 -2.83 6.70 -8.57
CA ASN A 179 -2.00 5.53 -8.31
C ASN A 179 -2.77 4.24 -8.64
N MET A 180 -2.09 3.32 -9.29
CA MET A 180 -2.51 1.93 -9.44
C MET A 180 -1.35 1.04 -9.04
N ASN A 181 -1.61 0.03 -8.20
CA ASN A 181 -0.57 -0.82 -7.67
C ASN A 181 -1.07 -2.26 -7.51
N PHE A 182 -0.27 -3.22 -7.97
CA PHE A 182 -0.45 -4.64 -7.72
C PHE A 182 0.74 -5.15 -6.91
N SER A 183 0.48 -6.02 -5.93
CA SER A 183 1.52 -6.53 -5.05
C SER A 183 1.39 -8.04 -4.89
N ILE A 184 2.55 -8.70 -4.86
CA ILE A 184 2.68 -10.07 -4.38
C ILE A 184 3.28 -9.96 -2.97
N VAL A 185 2.62 -10.52 -1.99
CA VAL A 185 3.01 -10.40 -0.58
C VAL A 185 3.20 -11.76 0.07
N VAL A 186 4.19 -11.83 0.94
CA VAL A 186 4.42 -12.94 1.86
C VAL A 186 4.45 -12.38 3.27
N GLY A 187 3.91 -13.11 4.22
CA GLY A 187 3.83 -12.65 5.60
C GLY A 187 3.90 -13.78 6.61
N TYR A 188 4.01 -13.36 7.86
CA TYR A 188 4.00 -14.24 9.02
C TYR A 188 3.01 -13.71 10.05
N LYS A 189 2.23 -14.63 10.60
CA LYS A 189 1.24 -14.39 11.66
C LYS A 189 1.82 -14.89 12.99
N PHE A 190 1.86 -14.03 13.99
CA PHE A 190 2.46 -14.32 15.29
C PHE A 190 1.50 -15.05 16.23
#